data_1ea86be0809fa7b9583616299b6cb504
#
_entry.id   1ea86be0809fa7b9583616299b6cb504
#
_cell.length_a   1.000
_cell.length_b   1.000
_cell.length_c   1.000
_cell.angle_alpha   90.00
_cell.angle_beta   90.00
_cell.angle_gamma   90.00
#
_symmetry.space_group_name_H-M   'P 1'
#
loop_
_entity.id
_entity.type
_entity.pdbx_description
1 polymer ?
#
loop_
_entity_poly.entity_id
_entity_poly.type
_entity_poly.pdbx_seq_one_letter_code
_entity_poly.pdbx_strand_id
1 'polypeptide(L)'
;MRKNVLAVLVVILLATLGFAAQQGGGALRTVSGRVVNGQDQPLHKAVVHLKNTRTLAIKTYITEPDGAYRFTALSPNVDYELYAEYEGAHSDTKTVSAFSNRKQVTINLKIKSAR
;
A
#
# COMPACT_ATOMS: atom_id res chain seq x y z
N MET A 1 22.94 48.33 11.83
CA MET A 1 23.41 46.94 11.94
C MET A 1 22.46 46.04 12.72
N ARG A 2 21.94 46.48 13.86
CA ARG A 2 21.01 45.63 14.67
C ARG A 2 19.68 45.33 13.99
N LYS A 3 19.16 46.22 13.16
CA LYS A 3 17.90 46.02 12.44
C LYS A 3 18.01 44.94 11.34
N ASN A 4 19.18 44.76 10.75
CA ASN A 4 19.39 43.77 9.69
C ASN A 4 19.41 42.33 10.24
N VAL A 5 19.92 42.13 11.43
CA VAL A 5 19.96 40.82 12.11
C VAL A 5 18.57 40.34 12.46
N LEU A 6 17.71 41.22 12.94
CA LEU A 6 16.30 40.90 13.25
C LEU A 6 15.51 40.54 11.99
N ALA A 7 15.72 41.22 10.88
CA ALA A 7 15.05 40.91 9.62
C ALA A 7 15.44 39.53 9.09
N VAL A 8 16.70 39.14 9.20
CA VAL A 8 17.17 37.82 8.79
C VAL A 8 16.55 36.72 9.63
N LEU A 9 16.42 36.91 10.94
CA LEU A 9 15.78 35.92 11.81
C LEU A 9 14.31 35.73 11.49
N VAL A 10 13.57 36.80 11.16
CA VAL A 10 12.15 36.69 10.77
C VAL A 10 11.97 35.91 9.46
N VAL A 11 12.87 36.12 8.48
CA VAL A 11 12.81 35.41 7.20
C VAL A 11 13.04 33.90 7.39
N ILE A 12 13.99 33.53 8.25
CA ILE A 12 14.29 32.12 8.54
C ILE A 12 13.08 31.45 9.22
N LEU A 13 12.42 32.14 10.13
CA LEU A 13 11.24 31.63 10.82
C LEU A 13 10.06 31.39 9.86
N LEU A 14 9.85 32.29 8.91
CA LEU A 14 8.80 32.15 7.89
C LEU A 14 9.08 30.96 6.95
N ALA A 15 10.33 30.71 6.60
CA ALA A 15 10.71 29.57 5.77
C ALA A 15 10.40 28.23 6.46
N THR A 16 10.65 28.12 7.77
CA THR A 16 10.34 26.89 8.51
C THR A 16 8.85 26.64 8.64
N LEU A 17 8.04 27.65 8.80
CA LEU A 17 6.58 27.53 8.85
C LEU A 17 6.00 27.11 7.50
N GLY A 18 6.52 27.63 6.40
CA GLY A 18 6.09 27.22 5.07
C GLY A 18 6.41 25.75 4.76
N PHE A 19 7.50 25.24 5.26
CA PHE A 19 7.87 23.85 5.07
C PHE A 19 6.95 22.89 5.84
N ALA A 20 6.57 23.23 7.07
CA ALA A 20 5.68 22.42 7.88
C ALA A 20 4.27 22.31 7.28
N ALA A 21 3.78 23.34 6.61
CA ALA A 21 2.46 23.36 6.01
C ALA A 21 2.31 22.42 4.80
N GLN A 22 3.42 21.95 4.21
CA GLN A 22 3.40 21.05 3.04
C GLN A 22 3.30 19.57 3.41
N GLN A 23 3.31 19.23 4.69
CA GLN A 23 3.22 17.85 5.15
C GLN A 23 1.77 17.37 5.35
N GLY A 24 0.78 18.17 4.98
CA GLY A 24 -0.62 17.80 5.07
C GLY A 24 -1.01 16.81 3.99
N GLY A 25 -1.28 15.58 4.36
CA GLY A 25 -1.78 14.51 3.51
C GLY A 25 -2.17 13.32 4.37
N GLY A 26 -3.12 12.51 3.91
CA GLY A 26 -3.52 11.30 4.62
C GLY A 26 -2.35 10.33 4.80
N ALA A 27 -2.40 9.54 5.86
CA ALA A 27 -1.39 8.53 6.11
C ALA A 27 -1.43 7.44 5.04
N LEU A 28 -0.27 6.99 4.60
CA LEU A 28 -0.14 5.89 3.64
C LEU A 28 -0.63 4.58 4.25
N ARG A 29 -1.07 3.67 3.39
CA ARG A 29 -1.68 2.40 3.79
C ARG A 29 -0.76 1.23 3.44
N THR A 30 -0.94 0.15 4.18
CA THR A 30 -0.28 -1.14 3.94
C THR A 30 -1.35 -2.21 3.79
N VAL A 31 -1.22 -3.04 2.76
CA VAL A 31 -2.03 -4.24 2.57
C VAL A 31 -1.11 -5.44 2.68
N SER A 32 -1.48 -6.39 3.50
CA SER A 32 -0.72 -7.62 3.69
C SER A 32 -1.66 -8.80 3.87
N GLY A 33 -1.12 -10.00 3.80
CA GLY A 33 -1.88 -11.21 4.00
C GLY A 33 -1.11 -12.43 3.54
N ARG A 34 -1.83 -13.51 3.31
CA ARG A 34 -1.29 -14.78 2.83
C ARG A 34 -2.06 -15.27 1.61
N VAL A 35 -1.35 -15.95 0.75
CA VAL A 35 -1.95 -16.70 -0.35
C VAL A 35 -1.93 -18.18 0.04
N VAL A 36 -3.10 -18.82 -0.02
CA VAL A 36 -3.27 -20.21 0.36
C VAL A 36 -4.01 -20.96 -0.74
N ASN A 37 -3.91 -22.30 -0.72
CA ASN A 37 -4.70 -23.16 -1.60
C ASN A 37 -6.06 -23.49 -1.00
N GLY A 38 -6.82 -24.38 -1.64
CA GLY A 38 -8.15 -24.77 -1.18
C GLY A 38 -8.15 -25.48 0.19
N GLN A 39 -7.02 -26.01 0.64
CA GLN A 39 -6.84 -26.67 1.94
C GLN A 39 -6.18 -25.75 2.98
N ASP A 40 -6.15 -24.43 2.73
CA ASP A 40 -5.55 -23.44 3.58
C ASP A 40 -4.02 -23.58 3.77
N GLN A 41 -3.36 -24.29 2.86
CA GLN A 41 -1.91 -24.41 2.86
C GLN A 41 -1.27 -23.21 2.17
N PRO A 42 -0.16 -22.67 2.71
CA PRO A 42 0.50 -21.50 2.11
C PRO A 42 1.11 -21.83 0.75
N LEU A 43 1.01 -20.89 -0.18
CA LEU A 43 1.58 -21.02 -1.52
C LEU A 43 2.81 -20.12 -1.64
N HIS A 44 3.97 -20.75 -1.76
CA HIS A 44 5.25 -20.09 -2.03
C HIS A 44 5.37 -19.81 -3.53
N LYS A 45 5.87 -18.64 -3.88
CA LYS A 45 6.07 -18.19 -5.26
C LYS A 45 4.76 -17.96 -6.03
N ALA A 46 3.67 -17.72 -5.34
CA ALA A 46 2.49 -17.16 -5.96
C ALA A 46 2.74 -15.68 -6.27
N VAL A 47 2.12 -15.15 -7.30
CA VAL A 47 2.25 -13.75 -7.69
C VAL A 47 0.99 -13.02 -7.27
N VAL A 48 1.13 -12.01 -6.41
CA VAL A 48 0.03 -11.14 -6.03
C VAL A 48 0.09 -9.89 -6.88
N HIS A 49 -1.02 -9.55 -7.54
CA HIS A 49 -1.16 -8.36 -8.36
C HIS A 49 -2.00 -7.33 -7.62
N LEU A 50 -1.51 -6.11 -7.55
CA LEU A 50 -2.23 -4.98 -6.94
C LEU A 50 -2.39 -3.91 -8.00
N LYS A 51 -3.63 -3.54 -8.31
CA LYS A 51 -3.96 -2.56 -9.32
C LYS A 51 -4.53 -1.30 -8.69
N ASN A 52 -3.93 -0.16 -9.00
CA ASN A 52 -4.49 1.15 -8.71
C ASN A 52 -5.63 1.40 -9.69
N THR A 53 -6.87 1.51 -9.20
CA THR A 53 -8.04 1.64 -10.08
C THR A 53 -8.13 3.00 -10.77
N ARG A 54 -7.43 4.01 -10.27
CA ARG A 54 -7.42 5.35 -10.85
C ARG A 54 -6.40 5.47 -11.99
N THR A 55 -5.17 4.99 -11.76
CA THR A 55 -4.07 5.10 -12.74
C THR A 55 -3.91 3.86 -13.60
N LEU A 56 -4.50 2.73 -13.19
CA LEU A 56 -4.36 1.39 -13.77
C LEU A 56 -2.94 0.81 -13.61
N ALA A 57 -2.08 1.43 -12.81
CA ALA A 57 -0.75 0.92 -12.52
C ALA A 57 -0.84 -0.37 -11.70
N ILE A 58 -0.01 -1.34 -12.01
CA ILE A 58 0.01 -2.65 -11.36
C ILE A 58 1.36 -2.83 -10.67
N LYS A 59 1.30 -3.24 -9.39
CA LYS A 59 2.45 -3.73 -8.62
C LYS A 59 2.28 -5.21 -8.39
N THR A 60 3.38 -5.94 -8.31
CA THR A 60 3.36 -7.38 -8.03
C THR A 60 4.24 -7.71 -6.84
N TYR A 61 3.91 -8.81 -6.19
CA TYR A 61 4.68 -9.36 -5.07
C TYR A 61 4.70 -10.88 -5.20
N ILE A 62 5.90 -11.48 -5.11
CA ILE A 62 6.06 -12.92 -5.12
C ILE A 62 6.04 -13.39 -3.66
N THR A 63 5.13 -14.31 -3.34
CA THR A 63 4.93 -14.71 -1.95
C THR A 63 6.14 -15.41 -1.34
N GLU A 64 6.31 -15.21 -0.04
CA GLU A 64 7.30 -15.84 0.81
C GLU A 64 6.98 -17.33 1.02
N PRO A 65 7.90 -18.11 1.60
CA PRO A 65 7.63 -19.55 1.87
C PRO A 65 6.39 -19.83 2.71
N ASP A 66 6.00 -18.90 3.58
CA ASP A 66 4.77 -18.98 4.38
C ASP A 66 3.53 -18.44 3.65
N GLY A 67 3.65 -18.12 2.37
CA GLY A 67 2.59 -17.55 1.55
C GLY A 67 2.37 -16.05 1.75
N ALA A 68 3.18 -15.40 2.56
CA ALA A 68 2.98 -13.99 2.91
C ALA A 68 3.29 -13.05 1.74
N TYR A 69 2.51 -11.98 1.66
CA TYR A 69 2.74 -10.85 0.75
C TYR A 69 2.50 -9.53 1.49
N ARG A 70 3.05 -8.45 0.93
CA ARG A 70 2.90 -7.13 1.52
C ARG A 70 3.09 -6.04 0.48
N PHE A 71 2.18 -5.05 0.47
CA PHE A 71 2.31 -3.81 -0.29
C PHE A 71 2.26 -2.64 0.67
N THR A 72 3.23 -1.74 0.58
CA THR A 72 3.35 -0.58 1.46
C THR A 72 3.20 0.72 0.67
N ALA A 73 3.08 1.83 1.38
CA ALA A 73 3.05 3.17 0.81
C ALA A 73 1.91 3.37 -0.20
N LEU A 74 0.75 2.78 0.06
CA LEU A 74 -0.43 2.93 -0.79
C LEU A 74 -1.19 4.19 -0.44
N SER A 75 -1.78 4.84 -1.47
CA SER A 75 -2.58 6.04 -1.27
C SER A 75 -3.84 5.76 -0.47
N PRO A 76 -4.18 6.61 0.53
CA PRO A 76 -5.42 6.45 1.28
C PRO A 76 -6.67 6.83 0.48
N ASN A 77 -6.51 7.52 -0.65
CA ASN A 77 -7.60 8.09 -1.44
C ASN A 77 -7.91 7.31 -2.72
N VAL A 78 -7.35 6.12 -2.87
CA VAL A 78 -7.49 5.29 -4.07
C VAL A 78 -8.01 3.92 -3.68
N ASP A 79 -8.94 3.40 -4.47
CA ASP A 79 -9.35 2.00 -4.39
C ASP A 79 -8.32 1.14 -5.12
N TYR A 80 -7.93 0.04 -4.51
CA TYR A 80 -7.04 -0.94 -5.11
C TYR A 80 -7.77 -2.28 -5.27
N GLU A 81 -7.46 -2.98 -6.33
CA GLU A 81 -7.90 -4.35 -6.55
C GLU A 81 -6.71 -5.29 -6.50
N LEU A 82 -6.87 -6.44 -5.85
CA LEU A 82 -5.80 -7.41 -5.78
C LEU A 82 -6.32 -8.83 -5.97
N TYR A 83 -5.48 -9.65 -6.56
CA TYR A 83 -5.71 -11.09 -6.72
C TYR A 83 -4.36 -11.80 -6.77
N ALA A 84 -4.36 -13.09 -6.52
CA ALA A 84 -3.18 -13.93 -6.59
C ALA A 84 -3.27 -14.92 -7.75
N GLU A 85 -2.12 -15.29 -8.26
CA GLU A 85 -1.95 -16.21 -9.37
C GLU A 85 -0.90 -17.26 -9.01
N TYR A 86 -1.19 -18.51 -9.30
CA TYR A 86 -0.26 -19.61 -9.02
C TYR A 86 -0.50 -20.73 -10.03
N GLU A 87 0.55 -21.03 -10.83
CA GLU A 87 0.50 -22.11 -11.82
C GLU A 87 -0.75 -22.08 -12.73
N GLY A 88 -1.10 -20.88 -13.19
CA GLY A 88 -2.24 -20.68 -14.09
C GLY A 88 -3.61 -20.57 -13.38
N ALA A 89 -3.67 -20.78 -12.08
CA ALA A 89 -4.90 -20.61 -11.30
C ALA A 89 -4.94 -19.24 -10.63
N HIS A 90 -6.11 -18.72 -10.36
CA HIS A 90 -6.32 -17.38 -9.79
C HIS A 90 -7.18 -17.45 -8.54
N SER A 91 -6.93 -16.52 -7.61
CA SER A 91 -7.87 -16.22 -6.54
C SER A 91 -8.99 -15.31 -7.04
N ASP A 92 -10.04 -15.14 -6.22
CA ASP A 92 -10.99 -14.07 -6.42
C ASP A 92 -10.28 -12.72 -6.29
N THR A 93 -10.82 -11.70 -6.97
CA THR A 93 -10.35 -10.32 -6.82
C THR A 93 -10.95 -9.69 -5.58
N LYS A 94 -10.10 -9.09 -4.76
CA LYS A 94 -10.50 -8.36 -3.55
C LYS A 94 -10.25 -6.87 -3.75
N THR A 95 -11.07 -6.05 -3.11
CA THR A 95 -10.96 -4.59 -3.18
C THR A 95 -10.53 -4.01 -1.84
N VAL A 96 -9.57 -3.09 -1.89
CA VAL A 96 -9.20 -2.25 -0.75
C VAL A 96 -9.81 -0.87 -1.00
N SER A 97 -10.89 -0.56 -0.27
CA SER A 97 -11.64 0.67 -0.50
C SER A 97 -10.95 1.89 0.09
N ALA A 98 -11.01 3.02 -0.63
CA ALA A 98 -10.59 4.32 -0.13
C ALA A 98 -11.45 4.82 1.03
N PHE A 99 -12.66 4.29 1.18
CA PHE A 99 -13.56 4.65 2.29
C PHE A 99 -13.17 4.00 3.62
N SER A 100 -12.28 3.00 3.59
CA SER A 100 -11.77 2.40 4.82
C SER A 100 -10.74 3.32 5.47
N ASN A 101 -10.90 3.60 6.77
CA ASN A 101 -9.96 4.44 7.52
C ASN A 101 -8.75 3.66 8.03
N ARG A 102 -8.64 2.38 7.73
CA ARG A 102 -7.56 1.53 8.24
C ARG A 102 -6.28 1.80 7.49
N LYS A 103 -5.20 2.04 8.23
CA LYS A 103 -3.84 2.19 7.66
C LYS A 103 -3.24 0.85 7.32
N GLN A 104 -3.62 -0.20 8.03
CA GLN A 104 -3.19 -1.58 7.80
C GLN A 104 -4.41 -2.44 7.51
N VAL A 105 -4.39 -3.11 6.37
CA VAL A 105 -5.47 -3.99 5.92
C VAL A 105 -4.88 -5.38 5.70
N THR A 106 -5.51 -6.39 6.28
CA THR A 106 -5.11 -7.78 6.08
C THR A 106 -6.14 -8.46 5.18
N ILE A 107 -5.68 -8.99 4.05
CA ILE A 107 -6.52 -9.71 3.10
C ILE A 107 -5.81 -11.02 2.74
N ASN A 108 -6.43 -12.13 3.04
CA ASN A 108 -5.96 -13.44 2.62
C ASN A 108 -6.60 -13.81 1.29
N LEU A 109 -5.80 -14.38 0.40
CA LEU A 109 -6.23 -14.76 -0.94
C LEU A 109 -6.17 -16.29 -1.05
N LYS A 110 -7.28 -16.89 -1.50
CA LYS A 110 -7.38 -18.34 -1.64
C LYS A 110 -7.48 -18.72 -3.12
N ILE A 111 -6.59 -19.58 -3.56
CA ILE A 111 -6.62 -20.16 -4.90
C ILE A 111 -7.15 -21.58 -4.78
N LYS A 112 -8.47 -21.75 -4.95
CA LYS A 112 -9.17 -23.00 -4.66
C LYS A 112 -8.72 -24.16 -5.53
N SER A 113 -8.32 -23.86 -6.77
CA SER A 113 -7.87 -24.88 -7.73
C SER A 113 -6.38 -25.20 -7.63
N ALA A 114 -5.62 -24.50 -6.79
CA ALA A 114 -4.20 -24.77 -6.58
C ALA A 114 -4.01 -26.00 -5.66
N ARG A 115 -2.93 -26.74 -5.91
CA ARG A 115 -2.55 -27.92 -5.11
C ARG A 115 -1.27 -27.67 -4.30
#